data_fd0e27eceea4a5c1b04bbfae572b4560
#
_entry.id   fd0e27eceea4a5c1b04bbfae572b4560
#
_cell.length_a   1.000
_cell.length_b   1.000
_cell.length_c   1.000
_cell.angle_alpha   90.00
_cell.angle_beta   90.00
_cell.angle_gamma   90.00
#
_symmetry.space_group_name_H-M   'P 1'
#
loop_
_entity.id
_entity.type
_entity.pdbx_description
1 polymer ?
#
loop_
_entity_poly.entity_id
_entity_poly.type
_entity_poly.pdbx_seq_one_letter_code
_entity_poly.pdbx_strand_id
1 'polypeptide(L)'
;MSRTSRPPAVDRRTFLHTVAAIGGGALVTACARNVPGALSASNAASSTSLASLRDRIGLQLFTVRDRFPADYAGTLQAVAKIGYKEVQPTLSYGTHSMSQIKEYLDRAGLVAPTTHVSPPAGADFERTLDAYAAIGHRYTTVRISTEGRRGGGGGGQRPAGATDAAPAAAGAATPAPGAAGGAQRAPRPPAPPQTLDAVKRIAAELNDAGRITQKHGLKVIVHNHTVEFAPLADSSQRPYDVFLAETDPSLVAMELDIGWATVAGQNALDLFRQAPGRFEVWHVKDIAGLAALKSMTSQAERQRAARIVPLGEGEIDYRPIFAQAAQAGMKHFYVEQDSAPQSGDSLAAAATSYRNLAKLLA
;
A
#
# COMPACT_ATOMS: atom_id res chain seq x y z
N MET A 1 33.07 -52.15 -15.04
CA MET A 1 31.86 -52.39 -15.82
C MET A 1 30.67 -52.41 -14.89
N SER A 2 29.91 -51.32 -14.76
CA SER A 2 28.56 -51.36 -14.19
C SER A 2 27.81 -50.13 -14.75
N ARG A 3 26.80 -50.39 -15.56
CA ARG A 3 25.94 -49.39 -16.22
C ARG A 3 24.83 -49.00 -15.24
N THR A 4 24.75 -47.75 -14.89
CA THR A 4 23.59 -47.17 -14.20
C THR A 4 22.58 -46.69 -15.26
N SER A 5 21.42 -47.31 -15.28
CA SER A 5 20.28 -46.99 -16.13
C SER A 5 19.55 -45.73 -15.60
N ARG A 6 19.31 -44.76 -16.51
CA ARG A 6 18.42 -43.63 -16.29
C ARG A 6 16.95 -44.07 -16.35
N PRO A 7 16.03 -43.52 -15.53
CA PRO A 7 14.60 -43.74 -15.71
C PRO A 7 14.05 -42.87 -16.87
N PRO A 8 12.98 -43.31 -17.54
CA PRO A 8 12.41 -42.62 -18.69
C PRO A 8 11.62 -41.38 -18.33
N ALA A 9 11.68 -40.35 -19.19
CA ALA A 9 10.91 -39.11 -19.11
C ALA A 9 9.43 -39.40 -19.37
N VAL A 10 8.55 -38.88 -18.49
CA VAL A 10 7.10 -38.96 -18.67
C VAL A 10 6.64 -37.82 -19.60
N ASP A 11 6.07 -38.20 -20.73
CA ASP A 11 5.54 -37.28 -21.74
C ASP A 11 4.20 -36.67 -21.27
N ARG A 12 4.09 -35.35 -21.39
CA ARG A 12 2.93 -34.53 -20.93
C ARG A 12 1.68 -34.66 -21.81
N ARG A 13 1.62 -35.57 -22.76
CA ARG A 13 0.48 -35.74 -23.70
C ARG A 13 -0.50 -36.84 -23.37
N THR A 14 -0.31 -37.63 -22.31
CA THR A 14 -1.16 -38.82 -22.02
C THR A 14 -2.17 -38.60 -20.87
N PHE A 15 -2.45 -37.36 -20.46
CA PHE A 15 -3.41 -37.12 -19.35
C PHE A 15 -4.78 -36.58 -19.78
N LEU A 16 -5.15 -36.62 -21.02
CA LEU A 16 -6.42 -36.05 -21.52
C LEU A 16 -7.31 -37.01 -22.33
N HIS A 17 -7.30 -38.31 -22.07
CA HIS A 17 -8.33 -39.21 -22.63
C HIS A 17 -8.56 -40.41 -21.71
N THR A 18 -9.48 -40.30 -20.76
CA THR A 18 -10.29 -41.44 -20.28
C THR A 18 -11.39 -40.90 -19.34
N VAL A 19 -12.48 -40.38 -19.86
CA VAL A 19 -13.84 -40.48 -19.31
C VAL A 19 -14.82 -40.31 -20.48
N ALA A 20 -15.17 -41.40 -21.09
CA ALA A 20 -16.41 -41.52 -21.86
C ALA A 20 -16.78 -43.01 -21.94
N ALA A 21 -18.05 -43.29 -21.67
CA ALA A 21 -18.79 -44.51 -21.95
C ALA A 21 -18.81 -45.61 -20.90
N ILE A 22 -19.86 -45.61 -20.07
CA ILE A 22 -20.71 -46.79 -19.92
C ILE A 22 -22.16 -46.27 -19.82
N GLY A 23 -22.95 -46.55 -20.82
CA GLY A 23 -24.38 -46.40 -20.84
C GLY A 23 -25.05 -47.66 -20.31
N GLY A 24 -26.28 -47.55 -19.77
CA GLY A 24 -27.10 -48.66 -19.33
C GLY A 24 -28.33 -48.18 -18.57
N GLY A 25 -29.47 -48.11 -19.20
CA GLY A 25 -30.71 -47.64 -18.69
C GLY A 25 -31.33 -48.59 -17.67
N ALA A 26 -32.12 -48.03 -16.76
CA ALA A 26 -33.28 -48.63 -16.12
C ALA A 26 -34.26 -47.52 -15.68
N LEU A 27 -35.42 -47.52 -16.33
CA LEU A 27 -36.60 -46.78 -15.89
C LEU A 27 -37.12 -47.41 -14.56
N VAL A 28 -37.14 -46.61 -13.50
CA VAL A 28 -37.97 -46.91 -12.33
C VAL A 28 -38.74 -45.64 -11.96
N THR A 29 -40.01 -45.70 -12.20
CA THR A 29 -41.01 -44.73 -11.73
C THR A 29 -41.19 -44.89 -10.21
N ALA A 30 -40.90 -43.85 -9.42
CA ALA A 30 -41.35 -43.79 -8.02
C ALA A 30 -41.49 -42.34 -7.54
N CYS A 31 -42.72 -42.01 -7.28
CA CYS A 31 -43.30 -41.09 -6.30
C CYS A 31 -42.47 -39.89 -5.80
N ALA A 32 -42.94 -38.71 -6.16
CA ALA A 32 -42.60 -37.45 -5.56
C ALA A 32 -42.86 -37.45 -4.04
N ARG A 33 -41.83 -37.23 -3.25
CA ARG A 33 -41.93 -36.68 -1.89
C ARG A 33 -41.20 -35.35 -1.87
N ASN A 34 -41.98 -34.28 -1.64
CA ASN A 34 -41.48 -32.93 -1.38
C ASN A 34 -40.45 -32.96 -0.22
N VAL A 35 -39.21 -32.60 -0.50
CA VAL A 35 -38.21 -32.17 0.49
C VAL A 35 -38.00 -30.67 0.30
N PRO A 36 -38.43 -29.82 1.24
CA PRO A 36 -38.05 -28.40 1.20
C PRO A 36 -36.66 -28.26 1.80
N GLY A 37 -35.75 -27.65 1.09
CA GLY A 37 -34.47 -27.22 1.66
C GLY A 37 -33.21 -27.50 0.82
N ALA A 38 -33.23 -27.22 -0.47
CA ALA A 38 -31.97 -26.91 -1.12
C ALA A 38 -31.59 -25.44 -0.80
N LEU A 39 -30.74 -25.27 0.19
CA LEU A 39 -30.08 -23.98 0.44
C LEU A 39 -29.25 -23.67 -0.81
N SER A 40 -29.82 -22.88 -1.71
CA SER A 40 -29.05 -22.08 -2.64
C SER A 40 -28.12 -21.21 -1.81
N ALA A 41 -26.86 -21.59 -1.70
CA ALA A 41 -25.79 -20.67 -1.30
C ALA A 41 -25.67 -19.63 -2.42
N SER A 42 -26.56 -18.63 -2.38
CA SER A 42 -26.34 -17.42 -3.13
C SER A 42 -25.08 -16.77 -2.53
N ASN A 43 -23.97 -16.85 -3.25
CA ASN A 43 -22.84 -15.93 -3.11
C ASN A 43 -23.36 -14.53 -3.47
N ALA A 44 -24.18 -13.95 -2.60
CA ALA A 44 -24.39 -12.52 -2.55
C ALA A 44 -23.11 -11.92 -1.96
N ALA A 45 -22.10 -11.72 -2.82
CA ALA A 45 -21.08 -10.73 -2.54
C ALA A 45 -21.88 -9.44 -2.28
N SER A 46 -21.95 -9.03 -1.01
CA SER A 46 -22.57 -7.77 -0.61
C SER A 46 -21.89 -6.68 -1.41
N SER A 47 -22.57 -6.16 -2.43
CA SER A 47 -22.10 -4.99 -3.17
C SER A 47 -22.06 -3.85 -2.16
N THR A 48 -20.87 -3.54 -1.67
CA THR A 48 -20.67 -2.33 -0.87
C THR A 48 -21.15 -1.16 -1.72
N SER A 49 -22.26 -0.52 -1.31
CA SER A 49 -22.77 0.61 -2.07
C SER A 49 -21.71 1.73 -2.04
N LEU A 50 -21.53 2.46 -3.14
CA LEU A 50 -20.60 3.60 -3.19
C LEU A 50 -20.90 4.59 -2.05
N ALA A 51 -22.17 4.80 -1.73
CA ALA A 51 -22.59 5.65 -0.63
C ALA A 51 -22.02 5.21 0.75
N SER A 52 -21.90 3.91 1.01
CA SER A 52 -21.34 3.41 2.28
C SER A 52 -19.82 3.66 2.40
N LEU A 53 -19.13 3.90 1.28
CA LEU A 53 -17.70 4.24 1.27
C LEU A 53 -17.47 5.70 1.64
N ARG A 54 -18.45 6.57 1.42
CA ARG A 54 -18.36 7.99 1.74
C ARG A 54 -18.08 8.25 3.22
N ASP A 55 -18.65 7.44 4.12
CA ASP A 55 -18.47 7.58 5.56
C ASP A 55 -17.11 7.05 6.06
N ARG A 56 -16.25 6.61 5.16
CA ARG A 56 -14.95 6.00 5.45
C ARG A 56 -13.80 6.61 4.67
N ILE A 57 -14.01 7.77 4.03
CA ILE A 57 -12.95 8.45 3.28
C ILE A 57 -11.77 8.71 4.20
N GLY A 58 -10.60 8.18 3.83
CA GLY A 58 -9.36 8.33 4.55
C GLY A 58 -8.40 9.32 3.89
N LEU A 59 -7.43 9.81 4.68
CA LEU A 59 -6.33 10.66 4.20
C LEU A 59 -4.99 10.02 4.55
N GLN A 60 -4.13 9.84 3.54
CA GLN A 60 -2.71 9.56 3.77
C GLN A 60 -2.04 10.86 4.24
N LEU A 61 -1.49 10.83 5.45
CA LEU A 61 -1.00 12.04 6.14
C LEU A 61 0.25 12.66 5.49
N PHE A 62 0.87 11.98 4.53
CA PHE A 62 1.92 12.58 3.71
C PHE A 62 1.43 13.82 2.94
N THR A 63 0.15 13.87 2.63
CA THR A 63 -0.51 15.01 1.99
C THR A 63 -0.36 16.30 2.78
N VAL A 64 -0.41 16.23 4.11
CA VAL A 64 -0.35 17.39 5.03
C VAL A 64 0.90 17.38 5.92
N ARG A 65 1.97 16.71 5.47
CA ARG A 65 3.21 16.52 6.23
C ARG A 65 3.92 17.80 6.65
N ASP A 66 3.69 18.89 5.93
CA ASP A 66 4.21 20.23 6.22
C ASP A 66 3.64 20.81 7.51
N ARG A 67 2.50 20.34 7.99
CA ARG A 67 1.80 20.85 9.18
C ARG A 67 2.26 20.20 10.48
N PHE A 68 2.69 18.94 10.44
CA PHE A 68 3.03 18.17 11.64
C PHE A 68 4.16 18.75 12.48
N PRO A 69 5.22 19.35 11.94
CA PRO A 69 6.27 19.94 12.77
C PRO A 69 5.80 21.08 13.66
N ALA A 70 4.75 21.79 13.26
CA ALA A 70 4.18 22.90 14.02
C ALA A 70 3.13 22.44 15.05
N ASP A 71 2.20 21.57 14.63
CA ASP A 71 1.10 21.13 15.48
C ASP A 71 0.53 19.79 14.98
N TYR A 72 0.93 18.71 15.62
CA TYR A 72 0.46 17.36 15.27
C TYR A 72 -1.04 17.19 15.59
N ALA A 73 -1.46 17.54 16.80
CA ALA A 73 -2.82 17.34 17.24
C ALA A 73 -3.82 18.24 16.48
N GLY A 74 -3.48 19.53 16.32
CA GLY A 74 -4.31 20.46 15.54
C GLY A 74 -4.41 20.09 14.08
N THR A 75 -3.35 19.50 13.49
CA THR A 75 -3.41 18.98 12.11
C THR A 75 -4.43 17.84 11.99
N LEU A 76 -4.44 16.88 12.91
CA LEU A 76 -5.45 15.81 12.92
C LEU A 76 -6.87 16.36 13.08
N GLN A 77 -7.07 17.34 13.96
CA GLN A 77 -8.38 18.01 14.13
C GLN A 77 -8.80 18.72 12.85
N ALA A 78 -7.88 19.41 12.15
CA ALA A 78 -8.17 20.06 10.88
C ALA A 78 -8.58 19.05 9.79
N VAL A 79 -7.90 17.90 9.73
CA VAL A 79 -8.24 16.79 8.81
C VAL A 79 -9.64 16.24 9.12
N ALA A 80 -9.95 16.00 10.38
CA ALA A 80 -11.28 15.56 10.81
C ALA A 80 -12.38 16.59 10.48
N LYS A 81 -12.08 17.90 10.65
CA LYS A 81 -13.02 18.99 10.33
C LYS A 81 -13.34 19.09 8.83
N ILE A 82 -12.39 18.71 7.95
CA ILE A 82 -12.65 18.58 6.50
C ILE A 82 -13.72 17.51 6.24
N GLY A 83 -13.76 16.45 7.05
CA GLY A 83 -14.73 15.34 6.94
C GLY A 83 -14.10 13.96 6.89
N TYR A 84 -12.78 13.84 6.79
CA TYR A 84 -12.09 12.56 6.80
C TYR A 84 -12.41 11.76 8.07
N LYS A 85 -12.47 10.44 7.95
CA LYS A 85 -12.79 9.52 9.05
C LYS A 85 -11.63 8.60 9.39
N GLU A 86 -10.85 8.24 8.38
CA GLU A 86 -9.66 7.42 8.54
C GLU A 86 -8.41 8.24 8.20
N VAL A 87 -7.30 7.93 8.85
CA VAL A 87 -5.99 8.48 8.48
C VAL A 87 -4.96 7.38 8.42
N GLN A 88 -3.97 7.57 7.56
CA GLN A 88 -2.80 6.71 7.49
C GLN A 88 -1.55 7.50 7.89
N PRO A 89 -1.02 7.30 9.10
CA PRO A 89 0.24 7.89 9.53
C PRO A 89 1.41 7.47 8.65
N THR A 90 2.35 8.40 8.46
CA THR A 90 3.53 8.21 7.62
C THR A 90 4.76 8.91 8.20
N LEU A 91 5.95 8.62 7.67
CA LEU A 91 7.26 9.15 8.07
C LEU A 91 7.62 8.78 9.52
N SER A 92 7.01 9.42 10.50
CA SER A 92 7.21 9.14 11.91
C SER A 92 6.06 9.73 12.74
N TYR A 93 5.94 9.31 13.99
CA TYR A 93 5.04 9.94 14.96
C TYR A 93 5.72 11.13 15.68
N GLY A 94 6.88 11.59 15.18
CA GLY A 94 7.66 12.65 15.81
C GLY A 94 8.20 12.22 17.18
N THR A 95 8.10 13.11 18.15
CA THR A 95 8.47 12.86 19.56
C THR A 95 7.31 12.34 20.41
N HIS A 96 6.15 12.09 19.81
CA HIS A 96 4.95 11.67 20.52
C HIS A 96 4.99 10.19 20.88
N SER A 97 4.56 9.86 22.09
CA SER A 97 4.33 8.48 22.50
C SER A 97 3.09 7.89 21.81
N MET A 98 3.01 6.57 21.73
CA MET A 98 1.85 5.89 21.14
C MET A 98 0.55 6.22 21.87
N SER A 99 0.60 6.42 23.20
CA SER A 99 -0.56 6.87 23.98
C SER A 99 -1.02 8.29 23.62
N GLN A 100 -0.07 9.21 23.36
CA GLN A 100 -0.41 10.56 22.89
C GLN A 100 -1.01 10.51 21.48
N ILE A 101 -0.47 9.69 20.58
CA ILE A 101 -1.05 9.50 19.24
C ILE A 101 -2.48 8.99 19.34
N LYS A 102 -2.72 7.97 20.17
CA LYS A 102 -4.08 7.46 20.43
C LYS A 102 -5.02 8.56 20.92
N GLU A 103 -4.58 9.35 21.91
CA GLU A 103 -5.36 10.46 22.44
C GLU A 103 -5.69 11.51 21.37
N TYR A 104 -4.74 11.86 20.51
CA TYR A 104 -4.98 12.83 19.43
C TYR A 104 -5.99 12.31 18.41
N LEU A 105 -5.91 11.03 18.04
CA LEU A 105 -6.87 10.38 17.14
C LEU A 105 -8.28 10.37 17.77
N ASP A 106 -8.37 9.95 19.03
CA ASP A 106 -9.65 9.88 19.75
C ASP A 106 -10.32 11.27 19.87
N ARG A 107 -9.54 12.30 20.24
CA ARG A 107 -10.03 13.70 20.31
C ARG A 107 -10.48 14.25 18.97
N ALA A 108 -9.83 13.84 17.90
CA ALA A 108 -10.21 14.23 16.55
C ALA A 108 -11.39 13.40 15.99
N GLY A 109 -11.76 12.28 16.63
CA GLY A 109 -12.75 11.34 16.12
C GLY A 109 -12.26 10.62 14.86
N LEU A 110 -10.94 10.40 14.74
CA LEU A 110 -10.30 9.71 13.64
C LEU A 110 -9.88 8.30 14.05
N VAL A 111 -9.89 7.38 13.09
CA VAL A 111 -9.27 6.06 13.24
C VAL A 111 -8.09 5.91 12.28
N ALA A 112 -7.12 5.09 12.66
CA ALA A 112 -5.92 4.86 11.86
C ALA A 112 -5.67 3.35 11.68
N PRO A 113 -6.48 2.65 10.86
CA PRO A 113 -6.35 1.21 10.68
C PRO A 113 -5.06 0.79 9.97
N THR A 114 -4.42 1.69 9.24
CA THR A 114 -3.16 1.41 8.53
C THR A 114 -2.09 2.43 8.91
N THR A 115 -0.81 2.04 8.81
CA THR A 115 0.32 2.96 9.02
C THR A 115 1.48 2.65 8.07
N HIS A 116 2.13 3.71 7.57
CA HIS A 116 3.41 3.67 6.85
C HIS A 116 4.62 3.91 7.77
N VAL A 117 4.41 4.10 9.05
CA VAL A 117 5.50 4.14 10.02
C VAL A 117 5.92 2.70 10.31
N SER A 118 7.00 2.26 9.67
CA SER A 118 7.51 0.89 9.90
C SER A 118 8.06 0.75 11.30
N PRO A 119 7.74 -0.34 12.03
CA PRO A 119 8.32 -0.61 13.32
C PRO A 119 9.86 -0.75 13.21
N PRO A 120 10.61 -0.41 14.26
CA PRO A 120 12.05 -0.60 14.28
C PRO A 120 12.40 -2.08 14.19
N ALA A 121 13.55 -2.40 13.60
CA ALA A 121 14.05 -3.78 13.60
C ALA A 121 14.65 -4.16 14.97
N GLY A 122 14.75 -5.45 15.26
CA GLY A 122 15.38 -5.98 16.45
C GLY A 122 14.45 -6.11 17.65
N ALA A 123 14.99 -5.93 18.87
CA ALA A 123 14.28 -6.20 20.13
C ALA A 123 12.99 -5.39 20.34
N ASP A 124 12.88 -4.25 19.69
CA ASP A 124 11.71 -3.37 19.84
C ASP A 124 10.58 -3.66 18.84
N PHE A 125 10.80 -4.60 17.92
CA PHE A 125 9.86 -4.87 16.84
C PHE A 125 8.48 -5.30 17.38
N GLU A 126 8.42 -6.39 18.12
CA GLU A 126 7.16 -6.94 18.63
C GLU A 126 6.49 -6.01 19.63
N ARG A 127 7.27 -5.35 20.52
CA ARG A 127 6.73 -4.35 21.45
C ARG A 127 6.07 -3.16 20.70
N THR A 128 6.64 -2.78 19.56
CA THR A 128 6.04 -1.72 18.73
C THR A 128 4.77 -2.21 18.06
N LEU A 129 4.70 -3.48 17.64
CA LEU A 129 3.48 -4.07 17.08
C LEU A 129 2.33 -4.07 18.09
N ASP A 130 2.60 -4.41 19.37
CA ASP A 130 1.60 -4.32 20.43
C ASP A 130 1.07 -2.88 20.59
N ALA A 131 1.98 -1.91 20.58
CA ALA A 131 1.61 -0.51 20.64
C ALA A 131 0.78 -0.06 19.42
N TYR A 132 1.09 -0.55 18.23
CA TYR A 132 0.33 -0.29 17.01
C TYR A 132 -1.09 -0.90 17.09
N ALA A 133 -1.20 -2.14 17.54
CA ALA A 133 -2.49 -2.78 17.77
C ALA A 133 -3.35 -2.00 18.77
N ALA A 134 -2.72 -1.47 19.85
CA ALA A 134 -3.40 -0.70 20.89
C ALA A 134 -3.97 0.65 20.39
N ILE A 135 -3.33 1.30 19.41
CA ILE A 135 -3.88 2.52 18.78
C ILE A 135 -4.89 2.24 17.68
N GLY A 136 -5.07 0.98 17.30
CA GLY A 136 -6.08 0.55 16.34
C GLY A 136 -5.54 0.17 14.96
N HIS A 137 -4.22 0.16 14.76
CA HIS A 137 -3.66 -0.33 13.49
C HIS A 137 -3.98 -1.81 13.29
N ARG A 138 -4.23 -2.17 12.05
CA ARG A 138 -4.44 -3.53 11.55
C ARG A 138 -3.49 -3.86 10.41
N TYR A 139 -2.86 -2.83 9.82
CA TYR A 139 -1.92 -2.96 8.73
C TYR A 139 -0.70 -2.07 8.99
N THR A 140 0.48 -2.58 8.65
CA THR A 140 1.73 -1.84 8.77
C THR A 140 2.69 -2.19 7.64
N THR A 141 3.50 -1.22 7.22
CA THR A 141 4.71 -1.50 6.45
C THR A 141 5.78 -2.09 7.37
N VAL A 142 6.71 -2.84 6.80
CA VAL A 142 7.89 -3.34 7.53
C VAL A 142 9.17 -2.95 6.80
N ARG A 143 10.26 -2.84 7.56
CA ARG A 143 11.59 -2.62 6.98
C ARG A 143 12.12 -3.96 6.49
N ILE A 144 12.45 -4.02 5.21
CA ILE A 144 13.12 -5.18 4.60
C ILE A 144 14.63 -4.95 4.67
N SER A 145 15.38 -6.01 4.92
CA SER A 145 16.85 -5.94 4.93
C SER A 145 17.35 -5.45 3.56
N THR A 146 18.25 -4.46 3.58
CA THR A 146 18.60 -3.69 2.40
C THR A 146 19.71 -4.30 1.52
N GLU A 147 20.02 -5.56 1.68
CA GLU A 147 20.90 -6.25 0.73
C GLU A 147 20.22 -6.45 -0.61
N GLY A 148 19.81 -5.38 -1.24
CA GLY A 148 19.13 -5.34 -2.53
C GLY A 148 18.19 -4.16 -2.73
N ARG A 149 17.79 -3.44 -1.67
CA ARG A 149 16.83 -2.33 -1.75
C ARG A 149 17.49 -0.96 -1.55
N ARG A 150 18.39 -0.56 -2.43
CA ARG A 150 18.80 0.85 -2.55
C ARG A 150 18.08 1.48 -3.74
N GLY A 151 16.77 1.77 -3.59
CA GLY A 151 16.08 2.45 -4.70
C GLY A 151 14.57 2.53 -4.65
N GLY A 152 13.93 2.59 -3.49
CA GLY A 152 12.54 3.06 -3.38
C GLY A 152 12.54 4.35 -2.60
N GLY A 153 12.16 5.47 -3.22
CA GLY A 153 12.14 6.79 -2.62
C GLY A 153 11.06 6.95 -1.57
N GLY A 154 11.29 6.40 -0.39
CA GLY A 154 10.66 6.89 0.83
C GLY A 154 11.65 7.86 1.48
N GLY A 155 11.39 9.16 1.45
CA GLY A 155 12.16 10.18 2.13
C GLY A 155 12.11 10.03 3.65
N GLY A 156 12.71 8.97 4.18
CA GLY A 156 12.94 8.79 5.59
C GLY A 156 14.20 9.55 5.99
N GLN A 157 14.07 10.73 6.55
CA GLN A 157 15.15 11.37 7.31
C GLN A 157 15.52 10.44 8.46
N ARG A 158 16.80 10.05 8.54
CA ARG A 158 17.38 9.42 9.75
C ARG A 158 17.15 10.39 10.92
N PRO A 159 16.72 9.92 12.11
CA PRO A 159 16.76 10.74 13.30
C PRO A 159 18.22 11.15 13.56
N ALA A 160 18.47 12.43 13.73
CA ALA A 160 19.74 12.95 14.15
C ALA A 160 20.00 12.54 15.61
N GLY A 161 21.13 11.87 15.85
CA GLY A 161 21.90 11.92 17.08
C GLY A 161 21.28 11.29 18.32
N ALA A 162 21.63 10.03 18.58
CA ALA A 162 21.93 9.61 19.95
C ALA A 162 23.45 9.67 20.12
N THR A 163 23.94 10.68 20.81
CA THR A 163 25.27 10.69 21.41
C THR A 163 25.08 10.82 22.90
N ASP A 164 25.52 9.79 23.64
CA ASP A 164 25.76 9.86 25.07
C ASP A 164 26.81 10.96 25.35
N ALA A 165 26.45 11.95 26.17
CA ALA A 165 27.40 12.67 27.02
C ALA A 165 26.65 13.52 28.04
N ALA A 166 27.06 13.42 29.29
CA ALA A 166 26.58 14.12 30.46
C ALA A 166 26.95 15.62 30.49
N PRO A 167 26.44 16.40 31.48
CA PRO A 167 26.24 17.84 31.34
C PRO A 167 27.46 18.68 31.75
N ALA A 168 27.66 19.82 31.08
CA ALA A 168 28.49 20.92 31.61
C ALA A 168 27.93 22.27 31.16
N ALA A 169 27.64 23.04 32.17
CA ALA A 169 27.61 24.49 32.39
C ALA A 169 27.53 25.53 31.25
N ALA A 170 26.68 26.50 31.56
CA ALA A 170 26.39 27.80 31.00
C ALA A 170 27.52 28.62 30.39
N GLY A 171 27.20 29.28 29.23
CA GLY A 171 27.96 30.36 28.66
C GLY A 171 27.23 30.99 27.49
N ALA A 172 26.71 32.19 27.66
CA ALA A 172 26.05 32.99 26.68
C ALA A 172 27.05 33.45 25.58
N ALA A 173 26.71 33.23 24.29
CA ALA A 173 27.36 33.89 23.17
C ALA A 173 26.34 34.19 22.07
N THR A 174 26.28 35.43 21.68
CA THR A 174 25.50 36.04 20.61
C THR A 174 25.73 35.39 19.24
N PRO A 175 24.71 35.27 18.36
CA PRO A 175 24.91 34.75 17.02
C PRO A 175 25.44 35.83 16.07
N ALA A 176 26.50 35.50 15.33
CA ALA A 176 26.97 36.25 14.18
C ALA A 176 26.11 35.89 12.93
N PRO A 177 25.85 36.86 12.03
CA PRO A 177 25.11 36.62 10.82
C PRO A 177 26.06 36.19 9.68
N GLY A 178 25.64 35.12 8.94
CA GLY A 178 26.14 34.85 7.61
C GLY A 178 26.81 33.52 7.43
N ALA A 179 26.08 32.59 6.83
CA ALA A 179 26.54 31.71 5.74
C ALA A 179 25.39 30.83 5.25
N ALA A 180 24.55 31.38 4.35
CA ALA A 180 23.67 30.58 3.49
C ALA A 180 24.55 29.95 2.41
N GLY A 181 25.09 28.78 2.68
CA GLY A 181 25.78 27.92 1.74
C GLY A 181 25.14 26.55 1.75
N GLY A 182 23.94 26.43 1.14
CA GLY A 182 23.34 25.15 0.85
C GLY A 182 24.21 24.40 -0.16
N ALA A 183 25.17 23.61 0.31
CA ALA A 183 25.85 22.64 -0.52
C ALA A 183 24.81 21.72 -1.15
N GLN A 184 24.52 21.92 -2.43
CA GLN A 184 23.70 21.00 -3.22
C GLN A 184 24.41 19.64 -3.19
N ARG A 185 23.78 18.71 -2.46
CA ARG A 185 24.26 17.34 -2.39
C ARG A 185 24.21 16.78 -3.81
N ALA A 186 25.34 16.29 -4.31
CA ALA A 186 25.42 15.67 -5.62
C ALA A 186 24.28 14.64 -5.82
N PRO A 187 23.69 14.54 -7.01
CA PRO A 187 22.65 13.56 -7.29
C PRO A 187 23.12 12.17 -6.88
N ARG A 188 22.32 11.49 -6.07
CA ARG A 188 22.63 10.12 -5.65
C ARG A 188 22.63 9.23 -6.90
N PRO A 189 23.64 8.37 -7.11
CA PRO A 189 23.60 7.44 -8.23
C PRO A 189 22.33 6.60 -8.20
N PRO A 190 21.76 6.25 -9.36
CA PRO A 190 20.59 5.40 -9.42
C PRO A 190 20.87 4.08 -8.71
N ALA A 191 19.86 3.55 -8.02
CA ALA A 191 19.98 2.25 -7.40
C ALA A 191 20.24 1.17 -8.45
N PRO A 192 21.04 0.15 -8.15
CA PRO A 192 21.23 -0.98 -9.06
C PRO A 192 19.87 -1.62 -9.38
N PRO A 193 19.66 -2.08 -10.63
CA PRO A 193 18.45 -2.77 -11.01
C PRO A 193 18.28 -4.04 -10.18
N GLN A 194 17.03 -4.32 -9.78
CA GLN A 194 16.73 -5.50 -8.97
C GLN A 194 16.74 -6.76 -9.84
N THR A 195 17.23 -7.87 -9.28
CA THR A 195 17.16 -9.20 -9.89
C THR A 195 15.94 -9.98 -9.38
N LEU A 196 15.52 -11.00 -10.13
CA LEU A 196 14.41 -11.86 -9.74
C LEU A 196 14.64 -12.53 -8.38
N ASP A 197 15.83 -13.05 -8.14
CA ASP A 197 16.18 -13.67 -6.87
C ASP A 197 16.18 -12.68 -5.70
N ALA A 198 16.59 -11.44 -5.94
CA ALA A 198 16.53 -10.40 -4.91
C ALA A 198 15.08 -10.07 -4.53
N VAL A 199 14.17 -9.98 -5.51
CA VAL A 199 12.75 -9.70 -5.25
C VAL A 199 12.06 -10.89 -4.57
N LYS A 200 12.40 -12.13 -4.94
CA LYS A 200 11.89 -13.34 -4.25
C LYS A 200 12.35 -13.39 -2.78
N ARG A 201 13.60 -13.02 -2.49
CA ARG A 201 14.05 -12.90 -1.09
C ARG A 201 13.25 -11.84 -0.32
N ILE A 202 12.96 -10.68 -0.94
CA ILE A 202 12.10 -9.66 -0.32
C ILE A 202 10.70 -10.23 -0.03
N ALA A 203 10.10 -10.96 -0.95
CA ALA A 203 8.80 -11.60 -0.75
C ALA A 203 8.84 -12.62 0.42
N ALA A 204 9.90 -13.39 0.55
CA ALA A 204 10.09 -14.31 1.68
C ALA A 204 10.22 -13.53 3.01
N GLU A 205 11.01 -12.44 3.07
CA GLU A 205 11.14 -11.59 4.26
C GLU A 205 9.79 -10.94 4.64
N LEU A 206 8.98 -10.55 3.65
CA LEU A 206 7.62 -10.03 3.90
C LEU A 206 6.71 -11.09 4.53
N ASN A 207 6.78 -12.34 4.05
CA ASN A 207 6.05 -13.46 4.65
C ASN A 207 6.53 -13.75 6.09
N ASP A 208 7.85 -13.71 6.33
CA ASP A 208 8.42 -13.92 7.67
C ASP A 208 7.96 -12.82 8.64
N ALA A 209 8.04 -11.56 8.23
CA ALA A 209 7.52 -10.44 9.00
C ALA A 209 6.00 -10.58 9.22
N GLY A 210 5.26 -11.02 8.19
CA GLY A 210 3.82 -11.25 8.26
C GLY A 210 3.44 -12.30 9.30
N ARG A 211 4.20 -13.38 9.43
CA ARG A 211 3.99 -14.40 10.49
C ARG A 211 4.15 -13.82 11.91
N ILE A 212 5.04 -12.84 12.07
CA ILE A 212 5.22 -12.17 13.35
C ILE A 212 4.10 -11.16 13.57
N THR A 213 3.86 -10.25 12.62
CA THR A 213 2.83 -9.19 12.76
C THR A 213 1.43 -9.76 12.97
N GLN A 214 1.11 -10.91 12.38
CA GLN A 214 -0.18 -11.59 12.54
C GLN A 214 -0.46 -11.99 13.99
N LYS A 215 0.56 -12.37 14.76
CA LYS A 215 0.42 -12.71 16.20
C LYS A 215 -0.04 -11.50 17.03
N HIS A 216 0.24 -10.29 16.54
CA HIS A 216 -0.15 -9.01 17.15
C HIS A 216 -1.40 -8.41 16.51
N GLY A 217 -2.11 -9.17 15.66
CA GLY A 217 -3.34 -8.72 14.99
C GLY A 217 -3.12 -7.72 13.86
N LEU A 218 -1.90 -7.66 13.31
CA LEU A 218 -1.55 -6.80 12.18
C LEU A 218 -1.23 -7.64 10.94
N LYS A 219 -1.41 -7.05 9.77
CA LYS A 219 -1.03 -7.57 8.47
C LYS A 219 0.01 -6.66 7.82
N VAL A 220 0.99 -7.24 7.14
CA VAL A 220 1.96 -6.46 6.37
C VAL A 220 1.30 -5.90 5.12
N ILE A 221 1.61 -4.64 4.76
CA ILE A 221 1.22 -4.04 3.47
C ILE A 221 2.43 -3.75 2.61
N VAL A 222 2.27 -3.98 1.31
CA VAL A 222 3.24 -3.64 0.26
C VAL A 222 2.66 -2.53 -0.59
N HIS A 223 3.27 -1.35 -0.54
CA HIS A 223 2.91 -0.17 -1.30
C HIS A 223 3.76 -0.05 -2.56
N ASN A 224 3.16 0.34 -3.68
CA ASN A 224 3.85 0.57 -4.93
C ASN A 224 4.03 2.05 -5.26
N HIS A 225 5.09 2.31 -6.00
CA HIS A 225 5.24 3.47 -6.88
C HIS A 225 5.25 2.99 -8.34
N THR A 226 6.07 3.60 -9.21
CA THR A 226 6.18 3.20 -10.61
C THR A 226 7.21 2.10 -10.84
N VAL A 227 8.25 2.05 -10.01
CA VAL A 227 9.41 1.17 -10.23
C VAL A 227 9.09 -0.31 -10.03
N GLU A 228 8.11 -0.63 -9.23
CA GLU A 228 7.64 -2.00 -9.01
C GLU A 228 6.97 -2.61 -10.25
N PHE A 229 6.61 -1.76 -11.23
CA PHE A 229 6.05 -2.18 -12.52
C PHE A 229 7.08 -2.18 -13.67
N ALA A 230 8.33 -1.84 -13.40
CA ALA A 230 9.41 -1.99 -14.38
C ALA A 230 9.87 -3.46 -14.47
N PRO A 231 10.30 -3.95 -15.66
CA PRO A 231 10.93 -5.26 -15.76
C PRO A 231 12.18 -5.35 -14.88
N LEU A 232 12.44 -6.55 -14.37
CA LEU A 232 13.65 -6.85 -13.63
C LEU A 232 14.90 -6.86 -14.54
N ALA A 233 16.09 -6.75 -13.95
CA ALA A 233 17.35 -6.70 -14.71
C ALA A 233 17.64 -7.98 -15.50
N ASP A 234 17.22 -9.12 -14.94
CA ASP A 234 17.52 -10.47 -15.42
C ASP A 234 16.25 -11.26 -15.80
N SER A 235 15.09 -10.61 -15.82
CA SER A 235 13.81 -11.25 -16.11
C SER A 235 12.81 -10.26 -16.71
N SER A 236 11.88 -10.75 -17.54
CA SER A 236 10.73 -9.97 -18.01
C SER A 236 9.65 -9.79 -16.93
N GLN A 237 9.75 -10.48 -15.79
CA GLN A 237 8.84 -10.30 -14.67
C GLN A 237 9.04 -8.92 -14.02
N ARG A 238 7.98 -8.41 -13.38
CA ARG A 238 8.01 -7.17 -12.62
C ARG A 238 8.05 -7.48 -11.13
N PRO A 239 8.70 -6.67 -10.29
CA PRO A 239 8.66 -6.85 -8.84
C PRO A 239 7.24 -7.02 -8.29
N TYR A 240 6.29 -6.24 -8.81
CA TYR A 240 4.90 -6.29 -8.37
C TYR A 240 4.25 -7.66 -8.61
N ASP A 241 4.49 -8.27 -9.77
CA ASP A 241 3.97 -9.61 -10.10
C ASP A 241 4.58 -10.69 -9.20
N VAL A 242 5.87 -10.55 -8.88
CA VAL A 242 6.56 -11.46 -7.95
C VAL A 242 5.97 -11.34 -6.54
N PHE A 243 5.70 -10.12 -6.05
CA PHE A 243 5.04 -9.95 -4.75
C PHE A 243 3.64 -10.56 -4.73
N LEU A 244 2.85 -10.39 -5.80
CA LEU A 244 1.53 -11.01 -5.91
C LEU A 244 1.60 -12.55 -5.88
N ALA A 245 2.61 -13.14 -6.52
CA ALA A 245 2.77 -14.58 -6.65
C ALA A 245 3.41 -15.26 -5.42
N GLU A 246 4.40 -14.60 -4.80
CA GLU A 246 5.27 -15.22 -3.79
C GLU A 246 4.90 -14.82 -2.35
N THR A 247 4.00 -13.86 -2.14
CA THR A 247 3.55 -13.50 -0.79
C THR A 247 2.24 -14.19 -0.43
N ASP A 248 2.15 -14.67 0.81
CA ASP A 248 0.94 -15.27 1.37
C ASP A 248 -0.14 -14.21 1.58
N PRO A 249 -1.32 -14.33 0.94
CA PRO A 249 -2.39 -13.35 1.06
C PRO A 249 -2.97 -13.24 2.48
N SER A 250 -2.77 -14.22 3.35
CA SER A 250 -3.19 -14.13 4.75
C SER A 250 -2.25 -13.27 5.61
N LEU A 251 -0.98 -13.10 5.19
CA LEU A 251 0.08 -12.40 5.89
C LEU A 251 0.37 -11.02 5.30
N VAL A 252 0.26 -10.90 3.97
CA VAL A 252 0.68 -9.73 3.20
C VAL A 252 -0.46 -9.28 2.30
N ALA A 253 -0.92 -8.05 2.47
CA ALA A 253 -1.85 -7.38 1.57
C ALA A 253 -1.10 -6.43 0.63
N MET A 254 -1.67 -6.20 -0.55
CA MET A 254 -1.19 -5.15 -1.44
C MET A 254 -1.91 -3.84 -1.10
N GLU A 255 -1.12 -2.79 -0.93
CA GLU A 255 -1.62 -1.43 -0.92
C GLU A 255 -1.39 -0.83 -2.30
N LEU A 256 -2.45 -0.82 -3.11
CA LEU A 256 -2.36 -0.31 -4.48
C LEU A 256 -2.44 1.21 -4.48
N ASP A 257 -1.34 1.87 -4.80
CA ASP A 257 -1.39 3.26 -5.23
C ASP A 257 -1.84 3.30 -6.70
N ILE A 258 -3.12 3.67 -6.87
CA ILE A 258 -3.78 3.67 -8.19
C ILE A 258 -3.19 4.77 -9.09
N GLY A 259 -2.82 5.91 -8.51
CA GLY A 259 -2.19 6.99 -9.25
C GLY A 259 -0.82 6.59 -9.80
N TRP A 260 0.06 6.06 -8.95
CA TRP A 260 1.37 5.60 -9.39
C TRP A 260 1.31 4.40 -10.32
N ALA A 261 0.37 3.46 -10.12
CA ALA A 261 0.13 2.37 -11.06
C ALA A 261 -0.29 2.91 -12.43
N THR A 262 -1.18 3.92 -12.48
CA THR A 262 -1.59 4.58 -13.73
C THR A 262 -0.43 5.27 -14.42
N VAL A 263 0.42 6.00 -13.68
CA VAL A 263 1.65 6.61 -14.20
C VAL A 263 2.58 5.54 -14.79
N ALA A 264 2.67 4.39 -14.15
CA ALA A 264 3.44 3.24 -14.64
C ALA A 264 2.81 2.56 -15.87
N GLY A 265 1.64 3.01 -16.32
CA GLY A 265 0.93 2.43 -17.46
C GLY A 265 0.08 1.20 -17.12
N GLN A 266 -0.22 1.00 -15.85
CA GLN A 266 -1.09 -0.08 -15.40
C GLN A 266 -2.55 0.38 -15.33
N ASN A 267 -3.46 -0.58 -15.46
CA ASN A 267 -4.89 -0.37 -15.23
C ASN A 267 -5.31 -1.10 -13.96
N ALA A 268 -5.88 -0.38 -13.00
CA ALA A 268 -6.31 -0.94 -11.72
C ALA A 268 -7.34 -2.08 -11.90
N LEU A 269 -8.26 -1.95 -12.87
CA LEU A 269 -9.27 -2.99 -13.14
C LEU A 269 -8.64 -4.29 -13.67
N ASP A 270 -7.54 -4.20 -14.44
CA ASP A 270 -6.80 -5.38 -14.89
C ASP A 270 -6.09 -6.06 -13.72
N LEU A 271 -5.48 -5.29 -12.83
CA LEU A 271 -4.85 -5.80 -11.61
C LEU A 271 -5.88 -6.51 -10.71
N PHE A 272 -7.08 -5.95 -10.54
CA PHE A 272 -8.14 -6.57 -9.75
C PHE A 272 -8.62 -7.90 -10.33
N ARG A 273 -8.65 -8.02 -11.67
CA ARG A 273 -8.96 -9.29 -12.36
C ARG A 273 -7.84 -10.31 -12.23
N GLN A 274 -6.60 -9.86 -12.29
CA GLN A 274 -5.41 -10.70 -12.17
C GLN A 274 -5.26 -11.32 -10.78
N ALA A 275 -5.54 -10.54 -9.72
CA ALA A 275 -5.34 -10.95 -8.33
C ALA A 275 -6.51 -10.51 -7.43
N PRO A 276 -7.71 -11.09 -7.59
CA PRO A 276 -8.88 -10.71 -6.81
C PRO A 276 -8.63 -10.94 -5.31
N GLY A 277 -9.13 -10.00 -4.49
CA GLY A 277 -9.00 -10.05 -3.04
C GLY A 277 -7.66 -9.62 -2.47
N ARG A 278 -6.66 -9.28 -3.30
CA ARG A 278 -5.30 -8.95 -2.84
C ARG A 278 -5.11 -7.48 -2.48
N PHE A 279 -5.93 -6.56 -2.98
CA PHE A 279 -5.73 -5.10 -2.89
C PHE A 279 -6.57 -4.53 -1.75
N GLU A 280 -6.21 -4.87 -0.52
CA GLU A 280 -6.99 -4.54 0.67
C GLU A 280 -6.93 -3.05 1.06
N VAL A 281 -5.87 -2.34 0.63
CA VAL A 281 -5.66 -0.92 0.90
C VAL A 281 -5.39 -0.19 -0.40
N TRP A 282 -5.97 1.01 -0.55
CA TRP A 282 -5.74 1.83 -1.75
C TRP A 282 -5.25 3.21 -1.41
N HIS A 283 -4.33 3.75 -2.24
CA HIS A 283 -4.12 5.18 -2.36
C HIS A 283 -4.87 5.71 -3.58
N VAL A 284 -5.72 6.70 -3.31
CA VAL A 284 -6.57 7.37 -4.29
C VAL A 284 -5.92 8.71 -4.62
N LYS A 285 -5.15 8.71 -5.69
CA LYS A 285 -4.27 9.82 -6.13
C LYS A 285 -4.60 10.19 -7.57
N ASP A 286 -4.81 11.47 -7.86
CA ASP A 286 -5.18 11.90 -9.20
C ASP A 286 -4.01 12.56 -9.96
N ILE A 287 -3.98 12.32 -11.25
CA ILE A 287 -2.87 12.67 -12.13
C ILE A 287 -3.40 13.46 -13.33
N ALA A 288 -2.79 14.61 -13.60
CA ALA A 288 -3.05 15.40 -14.80
C ALA A 288 -1.95 15.19 -15.84
N GLY A 289 -2.32 15.26 -17.13
CA GLY A 289 -1.39 15.16 -18.26
C GLY A 289 -0.94 13.73 -18.57
N LEU A 290 -1.81 12.74 -18.36
CA LEU A 290 -1.51 11.32 -18.59
C LEU A 290 -1.09 11.01 -20.04
N ALA A 291 -1.59 11.76 -21.02
CA ALA A 291 -1.24 11.58 -22.42
C ALA A 291 0.28 11.79 -22.67
N ALA A 292 0.87 12.79 -22.01
CA ALA A 292 2.31 13.07 -22.13
C ALA A 292 3.17 11.97 -21.52
N LEU A 293 2.69 11.30 -20.46
CA LEU A 293 3.42 10.21 -19.81
C LEU A 293 3.48 8.94 -20.66
N LYS A 294 2.49 8.72 -21.54
CA LYS A 294 2.44 7.52 -22.40
C LYS A 294 3.60 7.43 -23.39
N SER A 295 4.15 8.56 -23.82
CA SER A 295 5.28 8.60 -24.74
C SER A 295 6.64 8.33 -24.07
N MET A 296 6.71 8.36 -22.72
CA MET A 296 7.93 8.13 -21.97
C MET A 296 8.15 6.63 -21.78
N THR A 297 9.38 6.18 -21.95
CA THR A 297 9.73 4.75 -21.83
C THR A 297 10.21 4.37 -20.43
N SER A 298 10.82 5.32 -19.72
CA SER A 298 11.39 5.10 -18.39
C SER A 298 10.37 5.36 -17.29
N GLN A 299 10.19 4.41 -16.37
CA GLN A 299 9.34 4.59 -15.20
C GLN A 299 9.81 5.75 -14.31
N ALA A 300 11.13 5.95 -14.19
CA ALA A 300 11.68 7.06 -13.43
C ALA A 300 11.38 8.43 -14.07
N GLU A 301 11.34 8.51 -15.43
CA GLU A 301 10.92 9.73 -16.13
C GLU A 301 9.44 10.00 -15.94
N ARG A 302 8.59 8.99 -16.11
CA ARG A 302 7.15 9.10 -15.86
C ARG A 302 6.86 9.60 -14.46
N GLN A 303 7.52 9.04 -13.45
CA GLN A 303 7.36 9.44 -12.05
C GLN A 303 7.78 10.90 -11.82
N ARG A 304 8.89 11.36 -12.41
CA ARG A 304 9.34 12.76 -12.27
C ARG A 304 8.44 13.74 -13.01
N ALA A 305 7.85 13.33 -14.13
CA ALA A 305 6.99 14.15 -14.95
C ALA A 305 5.52 14.15 -14.50
N ALA A 306 5.14 13.21 -13.63
CA ALA A 306 3.77 13.09 -13.15
C ALA A 306 3.34 14.34 -12.39
N ARG A 307 2.19 14.89 -12.77
CA ARG A 307 1.54 16.03 -12.12
C ARG A 307 0.43 15.51 -11.23
N ILE A 308 0.72 15.40 -9.94
CA ILE A 308 -0.27 15.00 -8.94
C ILE A 308 -1.10 16.24 -8.57
N VAL A 309 -2.41 16.14 -8.71
CA VAL A 309 -3.37 17.21 -8.48
C VAL A 309 -4.40 16.79 -7.43
N PRO A 310 -5.19 17.73 -6.87
CA PRO A 310 -6.32 17.36 -6.04
C PRO A 310 -7.23 16.36 -6.76
N LEU A 311 -7.75 15.38 -6.02
CA LEU A 311 -8.62 14.36 -6.59
C LEU A 311 -9.84 15.02 -7.29
N GLY A 312 -10.17 14.55 -8.48
CA GLY A 312 -11.22 15.08 -9.35
C GLY A 312 -10.80 16.26 -10.23
N GLU A 313 -9.54 16.70 -10.13
CA GLU A 313 -8.93 17.69 -11.03
C GLU A 313 -7.94 17.04 -12.03
N GLY A 314 -7.77 15.71 -11.96
CA GLY A 314 -6.96 14.90 -12.85
C GLY A 314 -7.77 14.14 -13.89
N GLU A 315 -7.19 13.06 -14.40
CA GLU A 315 -7.71 12.30 -15.54
C GLU A 315 -8.07 10.86 -15.19
N ILE A 316 -7.97 10.44 -13.90
CA ILE A 316 -8.29 9.06 -13.50
C ILE A 316 -9.79 8.97 -13.20
N ASP A 317 -10.50 8.11 -13.96
CA ASP A 317 -11.91 7.82 -13.67
C ASP A 317 -12.02 6.78 -12.53
N TYR A 318 -12.33 7.25 -11.33
CA TYR A 318 -12.45 6.44 -10.14
C TYR A 318 -13.81 5.71 -10.01
N ARG A 319 -14.86 6.07 -10.76
CA ARG A 319 -16.16 5.41 -10.65
C ARG A 319 -16.11 3.92 -10.95
N PRO A 320 -15.58 3.46 -12.10
CA PRO A 320 -15.46 2.04 -12.38
C PRO A 320 -14.49 1.33 -11.41
N ILE A 321 -13.48 2.03 -10.88
CA ILE A 321 -12.53 1.46 -9.93
C ILE A 321 -13.22 1.16 -8.59
N PHE A 322 -13.94 2.12 -8.01
CA PHE A 322 -14.70 1.89 -6.77
C PHE A 322 -15.83 0.89 -6.95
N ALA A 323 -16.44 0.79 -8.13
CA ALA A 323 -17.43 -0.25 -8.42
C ALA A 323 -16.86 -1.68 -8.30
N GLN A 324 -15.56 -1.85 -8.41
CA GLN A 324 -14.86 -3.13 -8.26
C GLN A 324 -14.17 -3.31 -6.89
N ALA A 325 -14.50 -2.48 -5.90
CA ALA A 325 -13.91 -2.54 -4.56
C ALA A 325 -14.02 -3.91 -3.90
N ALA A 326 -15.16 -4.58 -4.06
CA ALA A 326 -15.39 -5.93 -3.54
C ALA A 326 -14.49 -6.97 -4.23
N GLN A 327 -14.35 -6.91 -5.57
CA GLN A 327 -13.48 -7.79 -6.32
C GLN A 327 -12.01 -7.61 -5.93
N ALA A 328 -11.59 -6.37 -5.74
CA ALA A 328 -10.24 -6.04 -5.29
C ALA A 328 -9.95 -6.51 -3.85
N GLY A 329 -10.99 -6.72 -3.04
CA GLY A 329 -10.89 -7.02 -1.61
C GLY A 329 -10.64 -5.80 -0.74
N MET A 330 -10.98 -4.59 -1.23
CA MET A 330 -10.69 -3.32 -0.58
C MET A 330 -11.35 -3.24 0.80
N LYS A 331 -10.53 -2.88 1.80
CA LYS A 331 -10.92 -2.64 3.19
C LYS A 331 -10.80 -1.17 3.57
N HIS A 332 -9.71 -0.51 3.13
CA HIS A 332 -9.40 0.89 3.43
C HIS A 332 -8.92 1.60 2.17
N PHE A 333 -9.18 2.90 2.09
CA PHE A 333 -8.67 3.74 1.00
C PHE A 333 -8.37 5.14 1.51
N TYR A 334 -7.30 5.72 1.00
CA TYR A 334 -6.78 7.00 1.45
C TYR A 334 -6.54 7.92 0.26
N VAL A 335 -7.09 9.12 0.32
CA VAL A 335 -6.68 10.19 -0.57
C VAL A 335 -5.22 10.52 -0.29
N GLU A 336 -4.42 10.64 -1.33
CA GLU A 336 -3.05 11.13 -1.21
C GLU A 336 -2.71 12.11 -2.33
N GLN A 337 -2.02 13.19 -1.97
CA GLN A 337 -1.47 14.16 -2.90
C GLN A 337 -0.05 14.56 -2.46
N ASP A 338 0.96 13.97 -3.09
CA ASP A 338 2.38 14.19 -2.73
C ASP A 338 2.79 15.67 -2.89
N SER A 339 2.19 16.36 -3.87
CA SER A 339 2.46 17.76 -4.20
C SER A 339 1.71 18.77 -3.33
N ALA A 340 0.84 18.33 -2.42
CA ALA A 340 -0.01 19.25 -1.67
C ALA A 340 0.76 20.31 -0.87
N PRO A 341 1.90 20.01 -0.19
CA PRO A 341 2.68 21.05 0.48
C PRO A 341 3.22 22.14 -0.45
N GLN A 342 3.51 21.80 -1.71
CA GLN A 342 3.99 22.74 -2.71
C GLN A 342 2.90 23.67 -3.28
N SER A 343 1.62 23.36 -3.02
CA SER A 343 0.49 24.23 -3.42
C SER A 343 0.33 25.48 -2.53
N GLY A 344 1.08 25.54 -1.43
CA GLY A 344 1.00 26.61 -0.43
C GLY A 344 -0.01 26.37 0.68
N ASP A 345 -1.02 25.52 0.47
CA ASP A 345 -1.99 25.10 1.50
C ASP A 345 -2.41 23.63 1.30
N SER A 346 -1.71 22.75 1.98
CA SER A 346 -1.96 21.31 1.91
C SER A 346 -3.32 20.89 2.46
N LEU A 347 -3.86 21.62 3.46
CA LEU A 347 -5.20 21.37 4.00
C LEU A 347 -6.30 21.79 2.99
N ALA A 348 -6.12 22.89 2.27
CA ALA A 348 -7.05 23.30 1.22
C ALA A 348 -7.08 22.28 0.07
N ALA A 349 -5.91 21.75 -0.32
CA ALA A 349 -5.80 20.69 -1.32
C ALA A 349 -6.50 19.40 -0.85
N ALA A 350 -6.28 18.98 0.40
CA ALA A 350 -6.97 17.85 1.02
C ALA A 350 -8.49 18.06 1.08
N ALA A 351 -8.96 19.28 1.41
CA ALA A 351 -10.38 19.60 1.44
C ALA A 351 -11.03 19.56 0.04
N THR A 352 -10.32 19.97 -0.99
CA THR A 352 -10.77 19.85 -2.38
C THR A 352 -10.92 18.40 -2.78
N SER A 353 -9.91 17.58 -2.53
CA SER A 353 -9.92 16.14 -2.79
C SER A 353 -11.06 15.42 -2.06
N TYR A 354 -11.29 15.76 -0.78
CA TYR A 354 -12.40 15.21 0.00
C TYR A 354 -13.75 15.51 -0.64
N ARG A 355 -14.03 16.79 -0.97
CA ARG A 355 -15.30 17.20 -1.57
C ARG A 355 -15.57 16.48 -2.90
N ASN A 356 -14.54 16.38 -3.74
CA ASN A 356 -14.67 15.74 -5.04
C ASN A 356 -14.92 14.22 -4.91
N LEU A 357 -14.21 13.55 -4.00
CA LEU A 357 -14.42 12.13 -3.75
C LEU A 357 -15.80 11.86 -3.11
N ALA A 358 -16.20 12.66 -2.13
CA ALA A 358 -17.51 12.54 -1.50
C ALA A 358 -18.67 12.72 -2.51
N LYS A 359 -18.50 13.62 -3.51
CA LYS A 359 -19.44 13.79 -4.62
C LYS A 359 -19.42 12.59 -5.59
N LEU A 360 -18.24 12.00 -5.85
CA LEU A 360 -18.11 10.83 -6.72
C LEU A 360 -18.81 9.60 -6.11
N LEU A 361 -18.74 9.45 -4.78
CA LEU A 361 -19.29 8.33 -4.02
C LEU A 361 -20.76 8.53 -3.62
N ALA A 362 -21.35 9.69 -3.93
CA ALA A 362 -22.78 9.95 -3.69
C ALA A 362 -23.63 9.30 -4.76
#